data_752b35cf52cdf8bd5b4446021d6b8124
#
_entry.id   752b35cf52cdf8bd5b4446021d6b8124
#
_cell.length_a   1.000
_cell.length_b   1.000
_cell.length_c   1.000
_cell.angle_alpha   90.00
_cell.angle_beta   90.00
_cell.angle_gamma   90.00
#
_symmetry.space_group_name_H-M   'P 1'
#
loop_
_entity.id
_entity.type
_entity.pdbx_description
1 polymer ?
#
loop_
_entity_poly.entity_id
_entity_poly.type
_entity_poly.pdbx_seq_one_letter_code
_entity_poly.pdbx_strand_id
1 'polypeptide(L)'
;RYDKNNNKIFFLTPLILLSIPEFYLHAGVVSTDTILNFSIILVMLSFWEIVGKGSGSKWWYGFFIGIGLGLLSKGPIILILTIPPIFIWLFIYKKEFKKLKKIPIFKGLSLTFLISFPWYYLTELKSPGFINYFVYGEHFRRFFDSEWKGDLYGFAKQQPFGIIWLFSIIAIFPWSIAIISSFNKIIKGAYKNKWVCFLVCWMLFTPVFFTFSSSLIHTYTLP
;
A
#
# COMPACT_ATOMS: atom_id res chain seq x y z
N ARG A 1 -17.22 -6.88 -15.25
CA ARG A 1 -17.24 -6.06 -16.48
C ARG A 1 -17.25 -4.61 -16.05
N TYR A 2 -16.16 -3.92 -16.21
CA TYR A 2 -16.14 -2.46 -16.15
C TYR A 2 -17.10 -1.99 -17.24
N ASP A 3 -18.18 -1.34 -16.83
CA ASP A 3 -19.09 -0.75 -17.78
C ASP A 3 -18.41 0.48 -18.37
N LYS A 4 -17.88 0.34 -19.58
CA LYS A 4 -17.17 1.42 -20.31
C LYS A 4 -18.07 2.65 -20.55
N ASN A 5 -19.38 2.50 -20.33
CA ASN A 5 -20.37 3.57 -20.55
C ASN A 5 -20.76 4.32 -19.27
N ASN A 6 -20.17 4.01 -18.10
CA ASN A 6 -20.58 4.71 -16.88
C ASN A 6 -19.68 5.92 -16.61
N ASN A 7 -19.87 6.97 -17.40
CA ASN A 7 -19.19 8.27 -17.22
C ASN A 7 -19.32 8.81 -15.78
N LYS A 8 -20.36 8.42 -15.04
CA LYS A 8 -20.56 8.82 -13.64
C LYS A 8 -19.46 8.31 -12.74
N ILE A 9 -19.01 7.05 -12.89
CA ILE A 9 -17.91 6.50 -12.06
C ILE A 9 -16.61 7.23 -12.33
N PHE A 10 -16.34 7.58 -13.59
CA PHE A 10 -15.13 8.31 -13.97
C PHE A 10 -15.05 9.69 -13.29
N PHE A 11 -16.15 10.39 -13.16
CA PHE A 11 -16.18 11.70 -12.48
C PHE A 11 -16.31 11.59 -10.96
N LEU A 12 -17.05 10.61 -10.46
CA LEU A 12 -17.27 10.45 -9.01
C LEU A 12 -16.01 10.01 -8.27
N THR A 13 -15.17 9.16 -8.87
CA THR A 13 -13.96 8.66 -8.20
C THR A 13 -12.99 9.78 -7.80
N PRO A 14 -12.57 10.70 -8.68
CA PRO A 14 -11.72 11.81 -8.28
C PRO A 14 -12.42 12.78 -7.32
N LEU A 15 -13.72 13.00 -7.44
CA LEU A 15 -14.47 13.86 -6.52
C LEU A 15 -14.50 13.25 -5.11
N ILE A 16 -14.72 11.94 -4.99
CA ILE A 16 -14.63 11.23 -3.72
C ILE A 16 -13.23 11.39 -3.13
N LEU A 17 -12.18 11.14 -3.92
CA LEU A 17 -10.81 11.23 -3.46
C LEU A 17 -10.46 12.64 -2.96
N LEU A 18 -10.82 13.68 -3.72
CA LEU A 18 -10.59 15.08 -3.36
C LEU A 18 -11.41 15.54 -2.15
N SER A 19 -12.52 14.87 -1.83
CA SER A 19 -13.34 15.17 -0.65
C SER A 19 -12.89 14.45 0.62
N ILE A 20 -11.87 13.59 0.54
CA ILE A 20 -11.26 12.92 1.70
C ILE A 20 -10.27 13.89 2.36
N PRO A 21 -10.50 14.33 3.62
CA PRO A 21 -9.65 15.30 4.28
C PRO A 21 -8.19 14.88 4.38
N GLU A 22 -7.93 13.61 4.70
CA GLU A 22 -6.59 13.05 4.82
C GLU A 22 -5.83 13.16 3.49
N PHE A 23 -6.49 12.85 2.36
CA PHE A 23 -5.88 12.98 1.05
C PHE A 23 -5.55 14.44 0.72
N TYR A 24 -6.48 15.36 0.99
CA TYR A 24 -6.30 16.78 0.72
C TYR A 24 -5.17 17.39 1.57
N LEU A 25 -5.11 17.07 2.85
CA LEU A 25 -4.06 17.54 3.74
C LEU A 25 -2.67 17.07 3.29
N HIS A 26 -2.55 15.81 2.86
CA HIS A 26 -1.29 15.26 2.40
C HIS A 26 -0.88 15.71 0.98
N ALA A 27 -1.84 16.13 0.17
CA ALA A 27 -1.53 16.72 -1.14
C ALA A 27 -0.81 18.08 -1.01
N GLY A 28 -1.05 18.80 0.09
CA GLY A 28 -0.40 20.09 0.39
C GLY A 28 0.95 19.97 1.14
N VAL A 29 1.35 18.78 1.57
CA VAL A 29 2.56 18.55 2.37
C VAL A 29 3.53 17.67 1.60
N VAL A 30 4.82 18.05 1.59
CA VAL A 30 5.88 17.18 1.07
C VAL A 30 6.10 16.02 2.04
N SER A 31 5.54 14.87 1.72
CA SER A 31 5.59 13.68 2.57
C SER A 31 6.00 12.44 1.78
N THR A 32 6.83 11.61 2.39
CA THR A 32 7.18 10.28 1.86
C THR A 32 5.95 9.37 1.77
N ASP A 33 4.94 9.60 2.60
CA ASP A 33 3.68 8.83 2.62
C ASP A 33 2.89 9.00 1.32
N THR A 34 2.90 10.20 0.73
CA THR A 34 2.23 10.47 -0.56
C THR A 34 2.86 9.64 -1.70
N ILE A 35 4.20 9.57 -1.74
CA ILE A 35 4.92 8.77 -2.75
C ILE A 35 4.71 7.29 -2.49
N LEU A 36 4.71 6.85 -1.23
CA LEU A 36 4.42 5.47 -0.86
C LEU A 36 3.00 5.07 -1.32
N ASN A 37 2.00 5.90 -1.05
CA ASN A 37 0.62 5.64 -1.45
C ASN A 37 0.49 5.53 -2.97
N PHE A 38 1.06 6.47 -3.73
CA PHE A 38 1.13 6.37 -5.19
C PHE A 38 1.78 5.06 -5.64
N SER A 39 2.88 4.67 -5.01
CA SER A 39 3.62 3.45 -5.31
C SER A 39 2.77 2.20 -5.06
N ILE A 40 2.05 2.15 -3.94
CA ILE A 40 1.13 1.05 -3.61
C ILE A 40 0.02 0.96 -4.65
N ILE A 41 -0.63 2.09 -4.99
CA ILE A 41 -1.68 2.12 -6.02
C ILE A 41 -1.14 1.59 -7.34
N LEU A 42 0.06 2.02 -7.75
CA LEU A 42 0.69 1.58 -9.00
C LEU A 42 0.97 0.07 -8.99
N VAL A 43 1.49 -0.49 -7.89
CA VAL A 43 1.73 -1.92 -7.72
C VAL A 43 0.42 -2.71 -7.80
N MET A 44 -0.58 -2.31 -7.02
CA MET A 44 -1.84 -3.04 -6.88
C MET A 44 -2.65 -3.01 -8.18
N LEU A 45 -2.74 -1.86 -8.85
CA LEU A 45 -3.43 -1.75 -10.14
C LEU A 45 -2.68 -2.52 -11.23
N SER A 46 -1.35 -2.44 -11.26
CA SER A 46 -0.54 -3.19 -12.23
C SER A 46 -0.71 -4.69 -12.05
N PHE A 47 -0.69 -5.18 -10.82
CA PHE A 47 -0.97 -6.59 -10.52
C PHE A 47 -2.36 -7.00 -11.02
N TRP A 48 -3.37 -6.18 -10.74
CA TRP A 48 -4.74 -6.45 -11.20
C TRP A 48 -4.84 -6.52 -12.73
N GLU A 49 -4.21 -5.62 -13.44
CA GLU A 49 -4.20 -5.64 -14.92
C GLU A 49 -3.53 -6.91 -15.47
N ILE A 50 -2.42 -7.37 -14.86
CA ILE A 50 -1.71 -8.57 -15.32
C ILE A 50 -2.48 -9.84 -14.98
N VAL A 51 -2.87 -9.99 -13.72
CA VAL A 51 -3.36 -11.26 -13.17
C VAL A 51 -4.88 -11.27 -13.11
N GLY A 52 -5.50 -10.25 -12.57
CA GLY A 52 -6.95 -10.15 -12.40
C GLY A 52 -7.68 -10.13 -13.75
N LYS A 53 -7.31 -9.21 -14.62
CA LYS A 53 -7.85 -9.11 -15.98
C LYS A 53 -7.14 -10.02 -16.99
N GLY A 54 -5.86 -10.25 -16.81
CA GLY A 54 -5.05 -10.99 -17.74
C GLY A 54 -4.69 -10.21 -19.02
N SER A 55 -4.80 -8.90 -18.99
CA SER A 55 -4.85 -8.04 -20.18
C SER A 55 -3.52 -7.54 -20.70
N GLY A 56 -2.38 -7.86 -20.10
CA GLY A 56 -1.21 -7.37 -20.78
C GLY A 56 0.15 -7.45 -20.09
N SER A 57 1.13 -7.67 -20.96
CA SER A 57 2.52 -7.80 -20.55
C SER A 57 3.17 -6.49 -20.12
N LYS A 58 2.69 -5.31 -20.57
CA LYS A 58 3.34 -4.02 -20.26
C LYS A 58 3.15 -3.53 -18.82
N TRP A 59 2.12 -3.96 -18.13
CA TRP A 59 1.86 -3.57 -16.75
C TRP A 59 2.88 -4.10 -15.74
N TRP A 60 3.72 -5.06 -16.14
CA TRP A 60 4.81 -5.48 -15.26
C TRP A 60 5.82 -4.35 -14.98
N TYR A 61 6.02 -3.43 -15.90
CA TYR A 61 6.83 -2.24 -15.64
C TYR A 61 6.24 -1.44 -14.48
N GLY A 62 4.94 -1.14 -14.52
CA GLY A 62 4.26 -0.41 -13.44
C GLY A 62 4.38 -1.13 -12.09
N PHE A 63 4.26 -2.46 -12.08
CA PHE A 63 4.42 -3.25 -10.86
C PHE A 63 5.80 -3.06 -10.23
N PHE A 64 6.87 -3.24 -11.00
CA PHE A 64 8.23 -3.16 -10.47
C PHE A 64 8.74 -1.73 -10.28
N ILE A 65 8.30 -0.78 -11.10
CA ILE A 65 8.55 0.66 -10.87
C ILE A 65 7.89 1.09 -9.56
N GLY A 66 6.65 0.69 -9.32
CA GLY A 66 5.96 0.98 -8.06
C GLY A 66 6.70 0.42 -6.85
N ILE A 67 7.20 -0.82 -6.91
CA ILE A 67 8.04 -1.37 -5.84
C ILE A 67 9.32 -0.54 -5.66
N GLY A 68 10.01 -0.18 -6.75
CA GLY A 68 11.24 0.62 -6.70
C GLY A 68 11.03 1.99 -6.08
N LEU A 69 9.98 2.70 -6.47
CA LEU A 69 9.61 4.01 -5.91
C LEU A 69 9.20 3.88 -4.42
N GLY A 70 8.45 2.84 -4.08
CA GLY A 70 8.08 2.57 -2.70
C GLY A 70 9.29 2.29 -1.79
N LEU A 71 10.26 1.52 -2.29
CA LEU A 71 11.52 1.29 -1.59
C LEU A 71 12.29 2.61 -1.36
N LEU A 72 12.34 3.49 -2.35
CA LEU A 72 12.98 4.81 -2.21
C LEU A 72 12.25 5.71 -1.23
N SER A 73 10.92 5.67 -1.20
CA SER A 73 10.12 6.59 -0.38
C SER A 73 10.12 6.22 1.10
N LYS A 74 9.90 4.94 1.40
CA LYS A 74 9.72 4.47 2.78
C LYS A 74 10.25 3.06 3.03
N GLY A 75 11.16 2.57 2.19
CA GLY A 75 11.84 1.29 2.39
C GLY A 75 10.96 0.04 2.25
N PRO A 76 11.28 -1.05 2.96
CA PRO A 76 10.66 -2.36 2.79
C PRO A 76 9.15 -2.41 3.05
N ILE A 77 8.55 -1.39 3.69
CA ILE A 77 7.13 -1.34 4.00
C ILE A 77 6.24 -1.50 2.75
N ILE A 78 6.71 -1.05 1.57
CA ILE A 78 5.99 -1.25 0.31
C ILE A 78 5.71 -2.72 0.03
N LEU A 79 6.67 -3.61 0.30
CA LEU A 79 6.51 -5.04 0.11
C LEU A 79 5.49 -5.63 1.09
N ILE A 80 5.52 -5.15 2.33
CA ILE A 80 4.61 -5.60 3.39
C ILE A 80 3.17 -5.17 3.07
N LEU A 81 2.96 -3.97 2.57
CA LEU A 81 1.61 -3.47 2.29
C LEU A 81 1.04 -3.96 0.95
N THR A 82 1.86 -4.51 0.06
CA THR A 82 1.37 -4.96 -1.27
C THR A 82 1.39 -6.47 -1.44
N ILE A 83 2.43 -7.16 -1.03
CA ILE A 83 2.60 -8.59 -1.30
C ILE A 83 1.60 -9.46 -0.53
N PRO A 84 1.40 -9.30 0.80
CA PRO A 84 0.46 -10.14 1.53
C PRO A 84 -0.99 -10.02 1.05
N PRO A 85 -1.59 -8.82 0.82
CA PRO A 85 -2.96 -8.75 0.31
C PRO A 85 -3.10 -9.37 -1.09
N ILE A 86 -2.08 -9.30 -1.95
CA ILE A 86 -2.03 -10.01 -3.22
C ILE A 86 -2.08 -11.53 -2.99
N PHE A 87 -1.27 -12.06 -2.08
CA PHE A 87 -1.25 -13.49 -1.77
C PHE A 87 -2.56 -13.95 -1.14
N ILE A 88 -3.16 -13.18 -0.22
CA ILE A 88 -4.47 -13.50 0.37
C ILE A 88 -5.51 -13.67 -0.75
N TRP A 89 -5.56 -12.72 -1.68
CA TRP A 89 -6.46 -12.80 -2.82
C TRP A 89 -6.17 -14.00 -3.73
N LEU A 90 -4.89 -14.30 -3.99
CA LEU A 90 -4.48 -15.45 -4.78
C LEU A 90 -4.86 -16.78 -4.09
N PHE A 91 -4.78 -16.89 -2.78
CA PHE A 91 -5.22 -18.06 -2.04
C PHE A 91 -6.73 -18.28 -2.17
N ILE A 92 -7.52 -17.21 -2.20
CA ILE A 92 -8.96 -17.30 -2.46
C ILE A 92 -9.22 -17.73 -3.91
N TYR A 93 -8.48 -17.15 -4.86
CA TYR A 93 -8.62 -17.44 -6.29
C TYR A 93 -7.45 -18.25 -6.85
N LYS A 94 -7.27 -19.46 -6.34
CA LYS A 94 -6.12 -20.35 -6.66
C LYS A 94 -5.83 -20.52 -8.15
N LYS A 95 -6.87 -20.46 -9.01
CA LYS A 95 -6.70 -20.56 -10.48
C LYS A 95 -5.88 -19.41 -11.06
N GLU A 96 -5.85 -18.27 -10.39
CA GLU A 96 -5.14 -17.06 -10.85
C GLU A 96 -3.62 -17.18 -10.66
N PHE A 97 -3.13 -18.07 -9.79
CA PHE A 97 -1.68 -18.33 -9.64
C PHE A 97 -0.98 -18.66 -10.96
N LYS A 98 -1.66 -19.35 -11.88
CA LYS A 98 -1.10 -19.69 -13.20
C LYS A 98 -0.72 -18.46 -14.01
N LYS A 99 -1.38 -17.33 -13.77
CA LYS A 99 -1.13 -16.08 -14.49
C LYS A 99 0.11 -15.34 -13.98
N LEU A 100 0.62 -15.66 -12.79
CA LEU A 100 1.89 -15.11 -12.29
C LEU A 100 3.07 -15.37 -13.23
N LYS A 101 3.01 -16.47 -14.01
CA LYS A 101 4.02 -16.78 -15.04
C LYS A 101 4.16 -15.68 -16.10
N LYS A 102 3.18 -14.78 -16.23
CA LYS A 102 3.23 -13.63 -17.14
C LYS A 102 4.11 -12.48 -16.62
N ILE A 103 4.47 -12.53 -15.34
CA ILE A 103 5.32 -11.51 -14.71
C ILE A 103 6.78 -11.90 -14.92
N PRO A 104 7.57 -11.11 -15.66
CA PRO A 104 8.98 -11.39 -15.91
C PRO A 104 9.81 -10.99 -14.67
N ILE A 105 9.84 -11.86 -13.66
CA ILE A 105 10.38 -11.56 -12.33
C ILE A 105 11.83 -11.06 -12.41
N PHE A 106 12.72 -11.73 -13.14
CA PHE A 106 14.12 -11.31 -13.23
C PHE A 106 14.30 -9.92 -13.84
N LYS A 107 13.62 -9.64 -14.97
CA LYS A 107 13.66 -8.29 -15.59
C LYS A 107 13.08 -7.24 -14.66
N GLY A 108 12.01 -7.60 -13.95
CA GLY A 108 11.36 -6.71 -13.01
C GLY A 108 12.22 -6.41 -11.78
N LEU A 109 12.83 -7.42 -11.16
CA LEU A 109 13.76 -7.22 -10.05
C LEU A 109 14.97 -6.38 -10.45
N SER A 110 15.52 -6.60 -11.67
CA SER A 110 16.60 -5.75 -12.20
C SER A 110 16.15 -4.30 -12.32
N LEU A 111 14.92 -4.05 -12.78
CA LEU A 111 14.36 -2.70 -12.87
C LEU A 111 14.19 -2.07 -11.49
N THR A 112 13.60 -2.79 -10.53
CA THR A 112 13.49 -2.34 -9.13
C THR A 112 14.85 -2.01 -8.53
N PHE A 113 15.84 -2.88 -8.74
CA PHE A 113 17.20 -2.69 -8.28
C PHE A 113 17.83 -1.42 -8.88
N LEU A 114 17.72 -1.22 -10.18
CA LEU A 114 18.24 -0.02 -10.85
C LEU A 114 17.61 1.28 -10.32
N ILE A 115 16.35 1.24 -9.91
CA ILE A 115 15.66 2.40 -9.34
C ILE A 115 16.11 2.65 -7.90
N SER A 116 16.17 1.63 -7.05
CA SER A 116 16.35 1.81 -5.60
C SER A 116 17.80 1.72 -5.15
N PHE A 117 18.61 0.82 -5.70
CA PHE A 117 19.95 0.53 -5.24
C PHE A 117 20.93 1.72 -5.27
N PRO A 118 20.96 2.57 -6.32
CA PRO A 118 21.93 3.67 -6.37
C PRO A 118 21.82 4.60 -5.17
N TRP A 119 20.59 4.90 -4.73
CA TRP A 119 20.38 5.76 -3.58
C TRP A 119 20.83 5.10 -2.28
N TYR A 120 20.45 3.83 -2.04
CA TYR A 120 20.88 3.10 -0.85
C TYR A 120 22.41 2.98 -0.76
N TYR A 121 23.04 2.66 -1.90
CA TYR A 121 24.49 2.54 -1.97
C TYR A 121 25.21 3.86 -1.65
N LEU A 122 24.79 4.95 -2.29
CA LEU A 122 25.39 6.27 -2.07
C LEU A 122 25.16 6.77 -0.63
N THR A 123 23.99 6.48 -0.06
CA THR A 123 23.70 6.88 1.32
C THR A 123 24.53 6.09 2.32
N GLU A 124 24.69 4.78 2.11
CA GLU A 124 25.55 3.95 2.98
C GLU A 124 27.02 4.37 2.91
N LEU A 125 27.52 4.78 1.71
CA LEU A 125 28.87 5.30 1.57
C LEU A 125 29.07 6.63 2.33
N LYS A 126 28.09 7.52 2.32
CA LYS A 126 28.15 8.83 2.99
C LYS A 126 27.88 8.73 4.49
N SER A 127 27.07 7.78 4.89
CA SER A 127 26.62 7.59 6.27
C SER A 127 26.64 6.09 6.61
N PRO A 128 27.82 5.54 6.92
CA PRO A 128 27.97 4.11 7.24
C PRO A 128 27.03 3.68 8.37
N GLY A 129 26.34 2.56 8.16
CA GLY A 129 25.31 2.04 9.07
C GLY A 129 23.89 2.53 8.76
N PHE A 130 23.70 3.36 7.72
CA PHE A 130 22.39 3.85 7.31
C PHE A 130 21.42 2.71 6.96
N ILE A 131 21.86 1.71 6.20
CA ILE A 131 21.00 0.58 5.80
C ILE A 131 20.52 -0.18 7.04
N ASN A 132 21.42 -0.45 8.00
CA ASN A 132 21.04 -1.12 9.24
C ASN A 132 20.04 -0.28 10.06
N TYR A 133 20.29 1.01 10.20
CA TYR A 133 19.36 1.93 10.86
C TYR A 133 17.99 1.96 10.14
N PHE A 134 18.00 2.20 8.84
CA PHE A 134 16.78 2.42 8.07
C PHE A 134 15.95 1.14 7.91
N VAL A 135 16.59 0.02 7.53
CA VAL A 135 15.86 -1.23 7.28
C VAL A 135 15.52 -1.94 8.58
N TYR A 136 16.49 -2.10 9.49
CA TYR A 136 16.28 -2.85 10.73
C TYR A 136 15.71 -1.98 11.84
N GLY A 137 16.25 -0.79 12.06
CA GLY A 137 15.82 0.14 13.11
C GLY A 137 14.39 0.64 12.86
N GLU A 138 14.21 1.39 11.78
CA GLU A 138 12.95 2.08 11.48
C GLU A 138 11.79 1.14 11.14
N HIS A 139 12.05 -0.07 10.61
CA HIS A 139 10.97 -0.97 10.20
C HIS A 139 10.73 -2.10 11.19
N PHE A 140 11.77 -2.77 11.68
CA PHE A 140 11.59 -3.89 12.60
C PHE A 140 11.56 -3.43 14.06
N ARG A 141 12.59 -2.75 14.54
CA ARG A 141 12.63 -2.34 15.95
C ARG A 141 11.47 -1.40 16.30
N ARG A 142 11.26 -0.38 15.50
CA ARG A 142 10.15 0.56 15.72
C ARG A 142 8.77 -0.10 15.70
N PHE A 143 8.60 -1.17 14.92
CA PHE A 143 7.33 -1.88 14.85
C PHE A 143 7.06 -2.71 16.12
N PHE A 144 8.08 -3.38 16.66
CA PHE A 144 7.95 -4.31 17.77
C PHE A 144 8.31 -3.70 19.14
N ASP A 145 9.14 -2.69 19.17
CA ASP A 145 9.66 -2.07 20.40
C ASP A 145 9.14 -0.64 20.54
N SER A 146 8.22 -0.46 21.48
CA SER A 146 7.61 0.85 21.77
C SER A 146 8.58 1.82 22.48
N GLU A 147 9.68 1.31 23.03
CA GLU A 147 10.68 2.09 23.76
C GLU A 147 11.96 2.34 22.95
N TRP A 148 11.98 1.95 21.69
CA TRP A 148 13.16 2.11 20.85
C TRP A 148 13.56 3.59 20.72
N LYS A 149 14.71 3.90 21.32
CA LYS A 149 15.26 5.27 21.39
C LYS A 149 16.13 5.64 20.17
N GLY A 150 16.28 4.76 19.22
CA GLY A 150 17.11 4.97 18.03
C GLY A 150 16.46 5.81 16.94
N ASP A 151 15.22 6.28 17.12
CA ASP A 151 14.51 7.13 16.15
C ASP A 151 15.18 8.52 16.08
N LEU A 152 15.82 8.81 14.95
CA LEU A 152 16.47 10.11 14.69
C LEU A 152 15.47 11.23 14.34
N TYR A 153 14.24 10.90 14.03
CA TYR A 153 13.22 11.83 13.54
C TYR A 153 12.10 12.12 14.54
N GLY A 154 12.16 11.52 15.72
CA GLY A 154 11.16 11.76 16.75
C GLY A 154 11.03 10.61 17.75
N PHE A 155 10.15 10.81 18.73
CA PHE A 155 9.87 9.78 19.73
C PHE A 155 8.87 8.77 19.19
N ALA A 156 9.02 7.50 19.60
CA ALA A 156 8.01 6.47 19.37
C ALA A 156 6.65 6.97 19.88
N LYS A 157 5.67 7.05 18.97
CA LYS A 157 4.31 7.49 19.33
C LYS A 157 3.51 6.27 19.75
N GLN A 158 3.61 5.93 21.03
CA GLN A 158 2.79 4.88 21.63
C GLN A 158 1.32 5.22 21.47
N GLN A 159 0.55 4.28 21.00
CA GLN A 159 -0.89 4.42 20.78
C GLN A 159 -1.63 3.19 21.34
N PRO A 160 -2.87 3.33 21.78
CA PRO A 160 -3.69 2.20 22.20
C PRO A 160 -3.84 1.17 21.08
N PHE A 161 -3.86 -0.10 21.48
CA PHE A 161 -4.06 -1.22 20.55
C PHE A 161 -5.33 -1.01 19.71
N GLY A 162 -5.20 -1.15 18.40
CA GLY A 162 -6.32 -1.01 17.46
C GLY A 162 -6.74 0.41 17.13
N ILE A 163 -6.07 1.45 17.62
CA ILE A 163 -6.40 2.86 17.31
C ILE A 163 -6.39 3.14 15.79
N ILE A 164 -5.62 2.37 15.02
CA ILE A 164 -5.54 2.50 13.56
C ILE A 164 -6.91 2.39 12.88
N TRP A 165 -7.83 1.60 13.44
CA TRP A 165 -9.19 1.47 12.91
C TRP A 165 -9.98 2.77 13.07
N LEU A 166 -9.83 3.45 14.21
CA LEU A 166 -10.43 4.76 14.42
C LEU A 166 -9.83 5.79 13.46
N PHE A 167 -8.50 5.81 13.34
CA PHE A 167 -7.82 6.69 12.38
C PHE A 167 -8.29 6.43 10.95
N SER A 168 -8.46 5.17 10.55
CA SER A 168 -8.97 4.82 9.21
C SER A 168 -10.40 5.33 8.98
N ILE A 169 -11.27 5.22 9.98
CA ILE A 169 -12.66 5.73 9.88
C ILE A 169 -12.68 7.25 9.75
N ILE A 170 -11.84 7.95 10.54
CA ILE A 170 -11.75 9.41 10.50
C ILE A 170 -11.12 9.89 9.19
N ALA A 171 -10.04 9.23 8.75
CA ALA A 171 -9.28 9.62 7.56
C ALA A 171 -10.15 9.65 6.29
N ILE A 172 -11.06 8.68 6.14
CA ILE A 172 -11.95 8.57 4.96
C ILE A 172 -13.32 9.23 5.17
N PHE A 173 -13.52 9.99 6.27
CA PHE A 173 -14.78 10.72 6.46
C PHE A 173 -14.98 11.76 5.33
N PRO A 174 -16.23 11.98 4.82
CA PRO A 174 -17.52 11.40 5.27
C PRO A 174 -17.84 10.01 4.69
N TRP A 175 -16.99 9.46 3.82
CA TRP A 175 -17.26 8.20 3.11
C TRP A 175 -17.22 6.96 4.01
N SER A 176 -16.62 7.07 5.19
CA SER A 176 -16.70 6.01 6.21
C SER A 176 -18.13 5.63 6.55
N ILE A 177 -19.06 6.60 6.61
CA ILE A 177 -20.48 6.35 6.84
C ILE A 177 -21.07 5.48 5.71
N ALA A 178 -20.75 5.80 4.46
CA ALA A 178 -21.22 5.03 3.31
C ALA A 178 -20.63 3.61 3.28
N ILE A 179 -19.36 3.45 3.65
CA ILE A 179 -18.70 2.14 3.72
C ILE A 179 -19.32 1.30 4.83
N ILE A 180 -19.49 1.84 6.04
CA ILE A 180 -20.07 1.13 7.18
C ILE A 180 -21.52 0.72 6.86
N SER A 181 -22.34 1.65 6.35
CA SER A 181 -23.73 1.34 5.99
C SER A 181 -23.87 0.31 4.86
N SER A 182 -22.87 0.25 3.99
CA SER A 182 -22.83 -0.70 2.86
C SER A 182 -22.03 -1.96 3.14
N PHE A 183 -21.49 -2.14 4.35
CA PHE A 183 -20.55 -3.22 4.69
C PHE A 183 -21.04 -4.61 4.26
N ASN A 184 -22.29 -4.96 4.59
CA ASN A 184 -22.88 -6.25 4.20
C ASN A 184 -22.96 -6.44 2.68
N LYS A 185 -23.22 -5.34 1.93
CA LYS A 185 -23.24 -5.39 0.46
C LYS A 185 -21.85 -5.56 -0.11
N ILE A 186 -20.83 -4.90 0.48
CA ILE A 186 -19.43 -5.01 0.08
C ILE A 186 -18.94 -6.44 0.29
N ILE A 187 -19.18 -7.04 1.45
CA ILE A 187 -18.79 -8.42 1.75
C ILE A 187 -19.48 -9.40 0.80
N LYS A 188 -20.81 -9.29 0.61
CA LYS A 188 -21.53 -10.12 -0.39
C LYS A 188 -20.99 -9.93 -1.80
N GLY A 189 -20.59 -8.70 -2.15
CA GLY A 189 -19.95 -8.38 -3.42
C GLY A 189 -18.59 -9.05 -3.58
N ALA A 190 -17.78 -9.09 -2.51
CA ALA A 190 -16.47 -9.72 -2.51
C ALA A 190 -16.52 -11.23 -2.80
N TYR A 191 -17.57 -11.93 -2.32
CA TYR A 191 -17.78 -13.34 -2.67
C TYR A 191 -18.12 -13.56 -4.14
N LYS A 192 -18.77 -12.58 -4.80
CA LYS A 192 -19.27 -12.72 -6.18
C LYS A 192 -18.34 -12.13 -7.23
N ASN A 193 -17.50 -11.17 -6.86
CA ASN A 193 -16.70 -10.39 -7.80
C ASN A 193 -15.24 -10.36 -7.37
N LYS A 194 -14.37 -10.90 -8.20
CA LYS A 194 -12.91 -10.96 -7.96
C LYS A 194 -12.28 -9.59 -7.70
N TRP A 195 -12.75 -8.55 -8.40
CA TRP A 195 -12.26 -7.19 -8.22
C TRP A 195 -12.64 -6.64 -6.85
N VAL A 196 -13.89 -6.79 -6.46
CA VAL A 196 -14.36 -6.34 -5.13
C VAL A 196 -13.62 -7.09 -4.03
N CYS A 197 -13.40 -8.41 -4.18
CA CYS A 197 -12.61 -9.20 -3.25
C CYS A 197 -11.16 -8.68 -3.15
N PHE A 198 -10.55 -8.34 -4.28
CA PHE A 198 -9.19 -7.78 -4.31
C PHE A 198 -9.11 -6.45 -3.56
N LEU A 199 -10.06 -5.55 -3.79
CA LEU A 199 -10.14 -4.28 -3.08
C LEU A 199 -10.35 -4.46 -1.57
N VAL A 200 -11.18 -5.42 -1.17
CA VAL A 200 -11.43 -5.73 0.25
C VAL A 200 -10.16 -6.28 0.91
N CYS A 201 -9.45 -7.20 0.25
CA CYS A 201 -8.17 -7.71 0.76
C CYS A 201 -7.15 -6.57 0.95
N TRP A 202 -7.05 -5.67 -0.03
CA TRP A 202 -6.15 -4.51 0.05
C TRP A 202 -6.55 -3.55 1.16
N MET A 203 -7.80 -3.08 1.16
CA MET A 203 -8.32 -2.11 2.12
C MET A 203 -8.20 -2.59 3.58
N LEU A 204 -8.46 -3.88 3.85
CA LEU A 204 -8.43 -4.40 5.22
C LEU A 204 -7.04 -4.78 5.69
N PHE A 205 -6.11 -5.09 4.78
CA PHE A 205 -4.79 -5.54 5.18
C PHE A 205 -3.99 -4.47 5.94
N THR A 206 -4.00 -3.23 5.46
CA THR A 206 -3.26 -2.12 6.08
C THR A 206 -3.65 -1.90 7.55
N PRO A 207 -4.92 -1.68 7.92
CA PRO A 207 -5.29 -1.52 9.32
C PRO A 207 -5.09 -2.80 10.15
N VAL A 208 -5.27 -4.00 9.58
CA VAL A 208 -4.96 -5.25 10.27
C VAL A 208 -3.48 -5.33 10.60
N PHE A 209 -2.60 -5.06 9.64
CA PHE A 209 -1.15 -5.08 9.86
C PHE A 209 -0.73 -4.08 10.95
N PHE A 210 -1.17 -2.84 10.85
CA PHE A 210 -0.81 -1.80 11.82
C PHE A 210 -1.50 -1.94 13.18
N THR A 211 -2.49 -2.82 13.33
CA THR A 211 -3.06 -3.12 14.66
C THR A 211 -2.00 -3.67 15.61
N PHE A 212 -0.99 -4.35 15.09
CA PHE A 212 0.09 -4.96 15.88
C PHE A 212 1.34 -4.06 16.01
N SER A 213 1.30 -2.85 15.46
CA SER A 213 2.42 -1.92 15.55
C SER A 213 2.45 -1.21 16.89
N SER A 214 3.61 -1.18 17.52
CA SER A 214 3.84 -0.49 18.80
C SER A 214 3.91 1.04 18.65
N SER A 215 4.24 1.55 17.45
CA SER A 215 4.33 2.99 17.16
C SER A 215 3.50 3.34 15.94
N LEU A 216 2.52 4.23 16.10
CA LEU A 216 1.54 4.58 15.07
C LEU A 216 1.42 6.08 14.86
N ILE A 217 1.29 6.48 13.61
CA ILE A 217 0.93 7.83 13.18
C ILE A 217 -0.34 7.72 12.32
N HIS A 218 -1.18 8.77 12.36
CA HIS A 218 -2.42 8.80 11.57
C HIS A 218 -2.18 8.62 10.06
N THR A 219 -1.04 9.08 9.54
CA THR A 219 -0.67 8.97 8.11
C THR A 219 -0.56 7.52 7.60
N TYR A 220 -0.45 6.54 8.51
CA TYR A 220 -0.40 5.11 8.14
C TYR A 220 -1.74 4.59 7.61
N THR A 221 -2.78 5.41 7.63
CA THR A 221 -4.09 5.11 7.03
C THR A 221 -4.17 5.44 5.53
N LEU A 222 -3.21 6.21 4.98
CA LEU A 222 -3.19 6.60 3.57
C LEU A 222 -3.10 5.42 2.58
N PRO A 223 -2.27 4.38 2.83
CA PRO A 223 -2.22 3.19 1.97
C PRO A 223 -3.46 2.35 2.04
#